data_732bb041cc7fcbd16c534c3f7de30b14
#
_entry.id   732bb041cc7fcbd16c534c3f7de30b14
#
_cell.length_a   1.000
_cell.length_b   1.000
_cell.length_c   1.000
_cell.angle_alpha   90.00
_cell.angle_beta   90.00
_cell.angle_gamma   90.00
#
_symmetry.space_group_name_H-M   'P 1'
#
loop_
_entity.id
_entity.type
_entity.pdbx_description
1 polymer ?
#
loop_
_entity_poly.entity_id
_entity_poly.type
_entity_poly.pdbx_seq_one_letter_code
_entity_poly.pdbx_strand_id
1 'polypeptide(L)'
;MQIEIRNDSVVIDGYVNAVARDSRPLRDKNGKKFIEQIVPRAFEKALSRASEVKLLLNHDDSRQLGSTKSNLELYEDSIGLRAHAVVTDAEVIEKARKHELRGWSFGFIPTEVSAEDLADGTERRFVEGMDLKEVSIIDSRKLPCYTGTLIETRADDSMAISDTLEVRTEYTEHEEPKTDNLSSLSSFKARISALEHQ
;
A
#
# COMPACT_ATOMS: atom_id res chain seq x y z
N MET A 1 -2.26 -1.31 9.04
CA MET A 1 -1.67 -0.17 8.32
C MET A 1 -1.51 0.97 9.30
N GLN A 2 -0.34 1.62 9.32
CA GLN A 2 -0.06 2.80 10.13
C GLN A 2 -0.02 4.01 9.21
N ILE A 3 -0.67 5.09 9.58
CA ILE A 3 -0.73 6.31 8.79
C ILE A 3 -0.34 7.48 9.70
N GLU A 4 0.78 8.11 9.34
CA GLU A 4 1.29 9.30 10.02
C GLU A 4 1.06 10.52 9.14
N ILE A 5 0.22 11.44 9.59
CA ILE A 5 -0.14 12.65 8.86
C ILE A 5 0.81 13.78 9.29
N ARG A 6 1.47 14.38 8.31
CA ARG A 6 2.33 15.55 8.43
C ARG A 6 1.70 16.74 7.72
N ASN A 7 2.32 17.92 7.83
CA ASN A 7 1.77 19.14 7.21
C ASN A 7 1.63 19.03 5.69
N ASP A 8 2.65 18.52 5.00
CA ASP A 8 2.79 18.48 3.55
C ASP A 8 2.91 17.07 2.98
N SER A 9 2.80 16.04 3.81
CA SER A 9 2.96 14.65 3.42
C SER A 9 2.21 13.69 4.34
N VAL A 10 2.06 12.47 3.90
CA VAL A 10 1.58 11.37 4.71
C VAL A 10 2.54 10.19 4.57
N VAL A 11 2.94 9.61 5.69
CA VAL A 11 3.70 8.37 5.73
C VAL A 11 2.74 7.22 5.95
N ILE A 12 2.82 6.22 5.09
CA ILE A 12 1.94 5.05 5.11
C ILE A 12 2.81 3.80 5.18
N ASP A 13 2.64 3.04 6.24
CA ASP A 13 3.40 1.81 6.48
C ASP A 13 2.45 0.63 6.74
N GLY A 14 2.76 -0.54 6.21
CA GLY A 14 1.97 -1.73 6.47
C GLY A 14 2.24 -2.90 5.54
N TYR A 15 1.55 -4.00 5.79
CA TYR A 15 1.62 -5.17 4.94
C TYR A 15 0.66 -5.04 3.76
N VAL A 16 1.20 -5.22 2.57
CA VAL A 16 0.44 -5.27 1.31
C VAL A 16 -0.22 -6.63 1.16
N ASN A 17 0.48 -7.69 1.53
CA ASN A 17 -0.03 -9.06 1.52
C ASN A 17 0.73 -9.91 2.54
N ALA A 18 0.05 -10.90 3.12
CA ALA A 18 0.66 -11.93 3.94
C ALA A 18 0.85 -13.21 3.11
N VAL A 19 2.09 -13.74 3.06
CA VAL A 19 2.38 -15.00 2.37
C VAL A 19 1.83 -16.20 3.11
N ALA A 20 1.73 -17.34 2.43
CA ALA A 20 1.20 -18.60 2.95
C ALA A 20 -0.22 -18.48 3.54
N ARG A 21 -1.02 -17.53 3.04
CA ARG A 21 -2.43 -17.35 3.38
C ARG A 21 -3.31 -17.45 2.15
N ASP A 22 -4.40 -18.17 2.29
CA ASP A 22 -5.41 -18.30 1.25
C ASP A 22 -6.11 -16.96 1.00
N SER A 23 -6.29 -16.62 -0.29
CA SER A 23 -7.14 -15.52 -0.71
C SER A 23 -8.60 -15.81 -0.38
N ARG A 24 -9.46 -14.79 -0.55
CA ARG A 24 -10.89 -15.03 -0.70
C ARG A 24 -11.14 -15.87 -1.97
N PRO A 25 -12.29 -16.57 -2.07
CA PRO A 25 -12.62 -17.29 -3.28
C PRO A 25 -12.65 -16.36 -4.51
N LEU A 26 -11.87 -16.69 -5.51
CA LEU A 26 -11.79 -16.04 -6.80
C LEU A 26 -12.52 -16.87 -7.86
N ARG A 27 -12.73 -16.32 -9.06
CA ARG A 27 -13.21 -17.05 -10.22
C ARG A 27 -12.31 -16.84 -11.41
N ASP A 28 -12.06 -17.89 -12.15
CA ASP A 28 -11.38 -17.80 -13.43
C ASP A 28 -12.33 -17.34 -14.55
N LYS A 29 -11.80 -17.20 -15.78
CA LYS A 29 -12.56 -16.81 -16.97
C LYS A 29 -13.72 -17.76 -17.31
N ASN A 30 -13.66 -19.01 -16.84
CA ASN A 30 -14.71 -20.01 -17.06
C ASN A 30 -15.72 -20.03 -15.89
N GLY A 31 -15.56 -19.16 -14.88
CA GLY A 31 -16.39 -19.12 -13.70
C GLY A 31 -16.06 -20.18 -12.64
N LYS A 32 -15.00 -21.01 -12.83
CA LYS A 32 -14.54 -21.99 -11.84
C LYS A 32 -13.99 -21.23 -10.62
N LYS A 33 -14.43 -21.64 -9.43
CA LYS A 33 -13.92 -21.10 -8.18
C LYS A 33 -12.53 -21.64 -7.88
N PHE A 34 -11.66 -20.76 -7.39
CA PHE A 34 -10.36 -21.13 -6.84
C PHE A 34 -10.00 -20.20 -5.67
N ILE A 35 -9.04 -20.61 -4.89
CA ILE A 35 -8.35 -19.76 -3.93
C ILE A 35 -6.88 -19.65 -4.34
N GLU A 36 -6.23 -18.58 -3.93
CA GLU A 36 -4.85 -18.32 -4.31
C GLU A 36 -4.02 -18.03 -3.06
N GLN A 37 -2.80 -18.49 -3.07
CA GLN A 37 -1.84 -18.28 -2.00
C GLN A 37 -0.52 -17.82 -2.61
N ILE A 38 0.03 -16.72 -2.11
CA ILE A 38 1.39 -16.31 -2.46
C ILE A 38 2.36 -17.11 -1.58
N VAL A 39 3.28 -17.81 -2.18
CA VAL A 39 4.26 -18.58 -1.41
C VAL A 39 5.35 -17.68 -0.83
N PRO A 40 5.96 -18.04 0.29
CA PRO A 40 7.11 -17.31 0.84
C PRO A 40 8.22 -17.15 -0.20
N ARG A 41 8.84 -15.97 -0.22
CA ARG A 41 9.90 -15.52 -1.14
C ARG A 41 9.46 -15.24 -2.58
N ALA A 42 8.18 -15.33 -2.90
CA ALA A 42 7.69 -14.97 -4.24
C ALA A 42 7.82 -13.45 -4.50
N PHE A 43 7.53 -12.62 -3.48
CA PHE A 43 7.73 -11.18 -3.59
C PHE A 43 9.21 -10.80 -3.62
N GLU A 44 10.06 -11.42 -2.79
CA GLU A 44 11.51 -11.20 -2.80
C GLU A 44 12.08 -11.45 -4.22
N LYS A 45 11.72 -12.58 -4.85
CA LYS A 45 12.11 -12.90 -6.22
C LYS A 45 11.56 -11.88 -7.23
N ALA A 46 10.31 -11.45 -7.07
CA ALA A 46 9.71 -10.45 -7.95
C ALA A 46 10.42 -9.10 -7.84
N LEU A 47 10.67 -8.63 -6.62
CA LEU A 47 11.37 -7.37 -6.36
C LEU A 47 12.79 -7.36 -6.90
N SER A 48 13.52 -8.47 -6.79
CA SER A 48 14.89 -8.58 -7.32
C SER A 48 14.98 -8.45 -8.84
N ARG A 49 13.89 -8.75 -9.57
CA ARG A 49 13.80 -8.68 -11.03
C ARG A 49 13.12 -7.42 -11.53
N ALA A 50 12.28 -6.79 -10.69
CA ALA A 50 11.56 -5.59 -11.07
C ALA A 50 12.51 -4.40 -11.26
N SER A 51 12.44 -3.76 -12.41
CA SER A 51 13.15 -2.49 -12.64
C SER A 51 12.50 -1.33 -11.87
N GLU A 52 11.21 -1.42 -11.65
CA GLU A 52 10.38 -0.47 -10.94
C GLU A 52 9.04 -1.09 -10.60
N VAL A 53 8.52 -0.79 -9.40
CA VAL A 53 7.13 -1.06 -8.99
C VAL A 53 6.46 0.27 -8.73
N LYS A 54 5.31 0.51 -9.38
CA LYS A 54 4.55 1.76 -9.24
C LYS A 54 3.82 1.80 -7.89
N LEU A 55 3.65 3.01 -7.35
CA LEU A 55 2.71 3.30 -6.28
C LEU A 55 1.50 4.03 -6.88
N LEU A 56 0.32 3.43 -6.77
CA LEU A 56 -0.90 4.00 -7.34
C LEU A 56 -1.94 4.31 -6.25
N LEU A 57 -2.96 5.06 -6.62
CA LEU A 57 -4.19 5.20 -5.85
C LEU A 57 -5.29 4.38 -6.54
N ASN A 58 -5.86 3.38 -5.82
CA ASN A 58 -6.98 2.57 -6.28
C ASN A 58 -6.75 1.80 -7.61
N HIS A 59 -5.55 1.33 -7.91
CA HIS A 59 -5.18 0.66 -9.17
C HIS A 59 -5.41 1.53 -10.42
N ASP A 60 -5.38 2.83 -10.28
CA ASP A 60 -5.58 3.76 -11.37
C ASP A 60 -4.22 4.24 -11.90
N ASP A 61 -3.83 3.76 -13.09
CA ASP A 61 -2.57 4.13 -13.74
C ASP A 61 -2.44 5.64 -13.99
N SER A 62 -3.57 6.35 -14.07
CA SER A 62 -3.57 7.83 -14.18
C SER A 62 -3.28 8.53 -12.86
N ARG A 63 -3.33 7.79 -11.73
CA ARG A 63 -3.12 8.29 -10.37
C ARG A 63 -1.87 7.67 -9.75
N GLN A 64 -0.73 7.83 -10.44
CA GLN A 64 0.55 7.40 -9.91
C GLN A 64 1.05 8.37 -8.84
N LEU A 65 1.29 7.85 -7.64
CA LEU A 65 1.75 8.59 -6.46
C LEU A 65 3.27 8.52 -6.27
N GLY A 66 3.92 7.61 -7.00
CA GLY A 66 5.36 7.39 -6.93
C GLY A 66 5.76 5.99 -7.38
N SER A 67 6.91 5.52 -6.93
CA SER A 67 7.41 4.18 -7.25
C SER A 67 8.58 3.79 -6.35
N THR A 68 9.08 2.56 -6.52
CA THR A 68 10.30 2.09 -5.85
C THR A 68 11.58 2.85 -6.26
N LYS A 69 11.51 3.72 -7.27
CA LYS A 69 12.61 4.63 -7.64
C LYS A 69 12.55 5.98 -6.92
N SER A 70 11.50 6.27 -6.18
CA SER A 70 11.31 7.59 -5.57
C SER A 70 10.93 7.51 -4.08
N ASN A 71 9.71 7.17 -3.77
CA ASN A 71 9.10 7.36 -2.45
C ASN A 71 8.41 6.12 -1.89
N LEU A 72 8.64 4.96 -2.49
CA LEU A 72 8.10 3.67 -2.07
C LEU A 72 9.24 2.69 -1.76
N GLU A 73 9.24 2.15 -0.56
CA GLU A 73 10.12 1.04 -0.17
C GLU A 73 9.28 -0.23 -0.02
N LEU A 74 9.74 -1.31 -0.67
CA LEU A 74 9.10 -2.62 -0.62
C LEU A 74 10.12 -3.68 -0.21
N TYR A 75 9.73 -4.55 0.69
CA TYR A 75 10.49 -5.75 1.02
C TYR A 75 9.57 -6.87 1.51
N GLU A 76 10.00 -8.10 1.35
CA GLU A 76 9.35 -9.25 1.96
C GLU A 76 10.05 -9.63 3.25
N ASP A 77 9.28 -9.89 4.30
CA ASP A 77 9.74 -10.48 5.55
C ASP A 77 9.04 -11.82 5.81
N SER A 78 9.16 -12.36 7.02
CA SER A 78 8.54 -13.64 7.40
C SER A 78 7.01 -13.62 7.39
N ILE A 79 6.38 -12.45 7.38
CA ILE A 79 4.92 -12.27 7.34
C ILE A 79 4.45 -12.10 5.90
N GLY A 80 5.17 -11.32 5.08
CA GLY A 80 4.81 -11.06 3.71
C GLY A 80 5.40 -9.78 3.12
N LEU A 81 4.77 -9.24 2.09
CA LEU A 81 5.18 -8.01 1.43
C LEU A 81 4.83 -6.81 2.31
N ARG A 82 5.83 -6.08 2.75
CA ARG A 82 5.68 -4.82 3.48
C ARG A 82 5.98 -3.62 2.59
N ALA A 83 5.20 -2.56 2.75
CA ALA A 83 5.38 -1.29 2.07
C ALA A 83 5.56 -0.16 3.07
N HIS A 84 6.47 0.75 2.74
CA HIS A 84 6.64 2.05 3.37
C HIS A 84 6.64 3.11 2.29
N ALA A 85 5.75 4.10 2.38
CA ALA A 85 5.62 5.16 1.38
C ALA A 85 5.48 6.54 2.03
N VAL A 86 6.14 7.55 1.43
CA VAL A 86 5.96 8.96 1.78
C VAL A 86 5.26 9.65 0.62
N VAL A 87 4.01 10.08 0.83
CA VAL A 87 3.15 10.63 -0.22
C VAL A 87 2.87 12.10 0.03
N THR A 88 3.10 12.93 -0.98
CA THR A 88 2.89 14.39 -0.95
C THR A 88 1.67 14.83 -1.78
N ASP A 89 0.92 13.89 -2.32
CA ASP A 89 -0.30 14.16 -3.09
C ASP A 89 -1.38 14.76 -2.18
N ALA A 90 -1.89 15.94 -2.55
CA ALA A 90 -2.83 16.69 -1.73
C ALA A 90 -4.16 15.94 -1.50
N GLU A 91 -4.64 15.16 -2.48
CA GLU A 91 -5.86 14.37 -2.33
C GLU A 91 -5.65 13.23 -1.33
N VAL A 92 -4.49 12.57 -1.37
CA VAL A 92 -4.16 11.47 -0.43
C VAL A 92 -3.99 12.01 0.99
N ILE A 93 -3.35 13.17 1.16
CA ILE A 93 -3.22 13.83 2.48
C ILE A 93 -4.61 14.18 3.03
N GLU A 94 -5.49 14.75 2.22
CA GLU A 94 -6.85 15.12 2.64
C GLU A 94 -7.67 13.86 3.00
N LYS A 95 -7.54 12.76 2.25
CA LYS A 95 -8.16 11.47 2.57
C LYS A 95 -7.62 10.86 3.86
N ALA A 96 -6.32 10.99 4.11
CA ALA A 96 -5.72 10.55 5.36
C ALA A 96 -6.31 11.32 6.55
N ARG A 97 -6.43 12.66 6.46
CA ARG A 97 -7.07 13.51 7.48
C ARG A 97 -8.52 13.15 7.75
N LYS A 98 -9.24 12.71 6.72
CA LYS A 98 -10.63 12.24 6.83
C LYS A 98 -10.76 10.78 7.24
N HIS A 99 -9.63 10.09 7.49
CA HIS A 99 -9.60 8.66 7.80
C HIS A 99 -10.27 7.78 6.71
N GLU A 100 -10.10 8.18 5.45
CA GLU A 100 -10.70 7.50 4.30
C GLU A 100 -9.80 6.46 3.65
N LEU A 101 -8.51 6.38 4.02
CA LEU A 101 -7.61 5.34 3.53
C LEU A 101 -7.92 4.02 4.23
N ARG A 102 -7.99 2.92 3.46
CA ARG A 102 -8.49 1.63 3.94
C ARG A 102 -7.42 0.55 4.03
N GLY A 103 -6.44 0.57 3.17
CA GLY A 103 -5.42 -0.48 3.15
C GLY A 103 -4.55 -0.41 1.92
N TRP A 104 -3.84 -1.52 1.72
CA TRP A 104 -3.00 -1.76 0.58
C TRP A 104 -3.62 -2.78 -0.36
N SER A 105 -3.22 -2.72 -1.61
CA SER A 105 -3.47 -3.72 -2.61
C SER A 105 -2.27 -3.83 -3.55
N PHE A 106 -2.21 -4.85 -4.39
CA PHE A 106 -1.14 -4.99 -5.36
C PHE A 106 -1.64 -5.65 -6.66
N GLY A 107 -0.98 -5.29 -7.76
CA GLY A 107 -1.22 -5.84 -9.08
C GLY A 107 0.02 -6.58 -9.60
N PHE A 108 -0.17 -7.79 -10.12
CA PHE A 108 0.89 -8.63 -10.62
C PHE A 108 0.45 -9.49 -11.79
N ILE A 109 1.42 -10.03 -12.53
CA ILE A 109 1.20 -11.05 -13.54
C ILE A 109 1.86 -12.33 -13.02
N PRO A 110 1.11 -13.42 -12.79
CA PRO A 110 1.69 -14.69 -12.36
C PRO A 110 2.58 -15.27 -13.46
N THR A 111 3.79 -15.72 -13.09
CA THR A 111 4.75 -16.35 -14.01
C THR A 111 5.00 -17.83 -13.72
N GLU A 112 4.76 -18.24 -12.48
CA GLU A 112 4.91 -19.63 -12.04
C GLU A 112 3.81 -19.94 -11.02
N VAL A 113 2.96 -20.91 -11.35
CA VAL A 113 1.81 -21.30 -10.52
C VAL A 113 1.71 -22.80 -10.48
N SER A 114 1.62 -23.38 -9.30
CA SER A 114 1.19 -24.76 -9.07
C SER A 114 -0.23 -24.79 -8.48
N ALA A 115 -0.89 -25.94 -8.52
CA ALA A 115 -2.24 -26.08 -8.02
C ALA A 115 -2.48 -27.43 -7.36
N GLU A 116 -3.40 -27.46 -6.41
CA GLU A 116 -3.93 -28.68 -5.80
C GLU A 116 -5.44 -28.60 -5.68
N ASP A 117 -6.14 -29.73 -5.76
CA ASP A 117 -7.57 -29.79 -5.51
C ASP A 117 -7.84 -30.05 -4.02
N LEU A 118 -8.66 -29.23 -3.41
CA LEU A 118 -9.12 -29.40 -2.04
C LEU A 118 -10.25 -30.43 -1.95
N ALA A 119 -10.51 -30.95 -0.78
CA ALA A 119 -11.54 -31.97 -0.54
C ALA A 119 -12.97 -31.55 -0.93
N ASP A 120 -13.26 -30.25 -0.98
CA ASP A 120 -14.53 -29.67 -1.38
C ASP A 120 -14.63 -29.39 -2.90
N GLY A 121 -13.60 -29.75 -3.67
CA GLY A 121 -13.51 -29.50 -5.10
C GLY A 121 -13.06 -28.08 -5.48
N THR A 122 -12.69 -27.25 -4.51
CA THR A 122 -12.07 -25.95 -4.77
C THR A 122 -10.61 -26.16 -5.17
N GLU A 123 -10.15 -25.50 -6.22
CA GLU A 123 -8.74 -25.48 -6.60
C GLU A 123 -7.98 -24.44 -5.76
N ARG A 124 -6.87 -24.87 -5.15
CA ARG A 124 -5.92 -23.93 -4.53
C ARG A 124 -4.76 -23.73 -5.46
N ARG A 125 -4.45 -22.49 -5.77
CA ARG A 125 -3.32 -22.09 -6.61
C ARG A 125 -2.22 -21.48 -5.76
N PHE A 126 -0.99 -21.92 -5.97
CA PHE A 126 0.20 -21.36 -5.31
C PHE A 126 0.96 -20.51 -6.32
N VAL A 127 1.06 -19.23 -6.06
CA VAL A 127 1.86 -18.31 -6.88
C VAL A 127 3.29 -18.35 -6.37
N GLU A 128 4.15 -19.04 -7.13
CA GLU A 128 5.57 -19.26 -6.83
C GLU A 128 6.47 -18.22 -7.49
N GLY A 129 5.99 -17.62 -8.60
CA GLY A 129 6.65 -16.55 -9.32
C GLY A 129 5.65 -15.57 -9.89
N MET A 130 6.04 -14.28 -9.92
CA MET A 130 5.22 -13.21 -10.46
C MET A 130 6.06 -12.04 -10.96
N ASP A 131 5.48 -11.25 -11.85
CA ASP A 131 5.92 -9.89 -12.17
C ASP A 131 5.07 -8.91 -11.36
N LEU A 132 5.62 -8.35 -10.28
CA LEU A 132 4.95 -7.33 -9.49
C LEU A 132 4.95 -6.01 -10.26
N LYS A 133 3.78 -5.49 -10.59
CA LYS A 133 3.63 -4.29 -11.43
C LYS A 133 3.40 -3.03 -10.62
N GLU A 134 2.55 -3.12 -9.59
CA GLU A 134 2.21 -1.98 -8.77
C GLU A 134 1.78 -2.40 -7.36
N VAL A 135 1.82 -1.44 -6.46
CA VAL A 135 1.21 -1.47 -5.14
C VAL A 135 0.29 -0.25 -5.06
N SER A 136 -0.90 -0.44 -4.54
CA SER A 136 -1.91 0.62 -4.45
C SER A 136 -2.32 0.94 -3.03
N ILE A 137 -2.49 2.23 -2.75
CA ILE A 137 -3.22 2.70 -1.59
C ILE A 137 -4.72 2.67 -1.96
N ILE A 138 -5.53 2.03 -1.13
CA ILE A 138 -6.97 1.89 -1.32
C ILE A 138 -7.72 2.86 -0.42
N ASP A 139 -8.63 3.63 -1.00
CA ASP A 139 -9.51 4.55 -0.28
C ASP A 139 -10.95 4.04 -0.17
N SER A 140 -11.81 4.80 0.53
CA SER A 140 -13.20 4.44 0.79
C SER A 140 -14.09 4.38 -0.46
N ARG A 141 -13.65 4.91 -1.62
CA ARG A 141 -14.39 4.83 -2.90
C ARG A 141 -14.34 3.43 -3.49
N LYS A 142 -13.25 2.72 -3.25
CA LYS A 142 -13.20 1.27 -3.47
C LYS A 142 -13.59 0.57 -2.16
N LEU A 143 -14.84 0.64 -1.82
CA LEU A 143 -15.36 -0.32 -0.86
C LEU A 143 -15.07 -1.70 -1.43
N PRO A 144 -14.48 -2.63 -0.63
CA PRO A 144 -14.52 -4.02 -1.00
C PRO A 144 -16.00 -4.32 -1.22
N CYS A 145 -16.35 -4.54 -2.50
CA CYS A 145 -17.72 -4.86 -2.84
C CYS A 145 -18.11 -6.05 -2.00
N TYR A 146 -18.85 -5.78 -0.95
CA TYR A 146 -19.53 -6.73 -0.08
C TYR A 146 -18.67 -7.83 0.56
N THR A 147 -18.70 -7.88 1.87
CA THR A 147 -18.46 -9.11 2.64
C THR A 147 -19.31 -10.23 2.04
N GLY A 148 -18.78 -10.93 1.04
CA GLY A 148 -19.44 -12.13 0.51
C GLY A 148 -19.37 -12.37 -1.00
N THR A 149 -19.10 -11.39 -1.87
CA THR A 149 -19.22 -11.60 -3.32
C THR A 149 -18.24 -10.79 -4.17
N LEU A 150 -16.94 -10.78 -3.88
CA LEU A 150 -15.97 -10.35 -4.88
C LEU A 150 -15.62 -11.55 -5.74
N ILE A 151 -16.28 -11.62 -6.88
CA ILE A 151 -15.94 -12.51 -7.97
C ILE A 151 -15.02 -11.70 -8.88
N GLU A 152 -13.71 -11.78 -8.67
CA GLU A 152 -12.77 -11.29 -9.66
C GLU A 152 -12.64 -12.34 -10.75
N THR A 153 -12.95 -11.95 -11.99
CA THR A 153 -12.72 -12.79 -13.17
C THR A 153 -11.32 -12.50 -13.68
N ARG A 154 -10.43 -13.50 -13.64
CA ARG A 154 -9.08 -13.40 -14.21
C ARG A 154 -9.05 -14.07 -15.59
N ALA A 155 -8.57 -13.34 -16.60
CA ALA A 155 -8.11 -13.92 -17.85
C ALA A 155 -6.65 -14.36 -17.68
N ASP A 156 -6.22 -15.43 -18.38
CA ASP A 156 -4.91 -16.08 -18.19
C ASP A 156 -3.68 -15.15 -18.40
N ASP A 157 -3.83 -14.02 -19.10
CA ASP A 157 -2.77 -13.03 -19.36
C ASP A 157 -3.07 -11.66 -18.75
N SER A 158 -4.10 -11.52 -17.90
CA SER A 158 -4.44 -10.27 -17.27
C SER A 158 -3.71 -10.07 -15.95
N MET A 159 -3.44 -8.81 -15.64
CA MET A 159 -2.91 -8.42 -14.33
C MET A 159 -3.85 -8.87 -13.22
N ALA A 160 -3.31 -9.61 -12.27
CA ALA A 160 -4.03 -10.02 -11.08
C ALA A 160 -3.98 -8.89 -10.04
N ILE A 161 -5.13 -8.58 -9.43
CA ILE A 161 -5.24 -7.62 -8.34
C ILE A 161 -5.65 -8.39 -7.09
N SER A 162 -4.92 -8.19 -6.00
CA SER A 162 -5.24 -8.78 -4.70
C SER A 162 -5.41 -7.68 -3.67
N ASP A 163 -6.63 -7.49 -3.21
CA ASP A 163 -6.96 -6.53 -2.18
C ASP A 163 -6.77 -7.16 -0.80
N THR A 164 -5.79 -6.66 -0.06
CA THR A 164 -5.59 -7.00 1.34
C THR A 164 -6.08 -5.85 2.20
N LEU A 165 -7.24 -6.02 2.81
CA LEU A 165 -7.71 -5.08 3.81
C LEU A 165 -7.11 -5.43 5.15
N GLU A 166 -6.28 -4.54 5.67
CA GLU A 166 -5.91 -4.61 7.07
C GLU A 166 -7.14 -4.30 7.93
N VAL A 167 -7.43 -5.20 8.87
CA VAL A 167 -8.57 -5.08 9.78
C VAL A 167 -8.45 -3.86 10.69
N ARG A 168 -7.22 -3.32 10.84
CA ARG A 168 -6.94 -2.19 11.72
C ARG A 168 -6.01 -1.18 11.04
N THR A 169 -6.51 0.04 10.88
CA THR A 169 -5.74 1.20 10.45
C THR A 169 -5.56 2.16 11.62
N GLU A 170 -4.33 2.51 11.95
CA GLU A 170 -3.97 3.47 12.98
C GLU A 170 -3.53 4.78 12.33
N TYR A 171 -4.10 5.89 12.78
CA TYR A 171 -3.77 7.23 12.31
C TYR A 171 -3.07 7.99 13.43
N THR A 172 -1.97 8.66 13.09
CA THR A 172 -1.27 9.58 13.98
C THR A 172 -1.11 10.91 13.26
N GLU A 173 -1.53 12.00 13.90
CA GLU A 173 -1.37 13.34 13.38
C GLU A 173 -0.26 14.05 14.17
N HIS A 174 0.76 14.54 13.47
CA HIS A 174 1.81 15.36 14.03
C HIS A 174 1.55 16.81 13.62
N GLU A 175 1.04 17.60 14.57
CA GLU A 175 1.11 19.05 14.44
C GLU A 175 2.54 19.47 14.78
N GLU A 176 3.28 20.00 13.79
CA GLU A 176 4.48 20.76 14.13
C GLU A 176 4.08 21.97 14.99
N PRO A 177 4.82 22.26 16.06
CA PRO A 177 4.54 23.43 16.86
C PRO A 177 4.57 24.65 15.94
N LYS A 178 3.44 25.35 15.87
CA LYS A 178 3.36 26.63 15.14
C LYS A 178 4.48 27.51 15.67
N THR A 179 5.46 27.79 14.84
CA THR A 179 6.54 28.71 15.15
C THR A 179 5.98 30.14 15.17
N ASP A 180 5.19 30.46 16.18
CA ASP A 180 4.86 31.83 16.55
C ASP A 180 6.10 32.52 17.16
N ASN A 181 7.22 32.49 16.45
CA ASN A 181 8.48 33.01 16.98
C ASN A 181 9.09 34.17 16.16
N LEU A 182 8.29 34.85 15.35
CA LEU A 182 8.74 36.15 14.82
C LEU A 182 8.75 37.25 15.88
N SER A 183 7.88 37.18 16.90
CA SER A 183 7.86 38.13 18.00
C SER A 183 9.00 37.91 19.02
N SER A 184 9.44 36.66 19.23
CA SER A 184 10.56 36.36 20.15
C SER A 184 11.92 36.74 19.57
N LEU A 185 12.12 36.57 18.25
CA LEU A 185 13.34 36.98 17.56
C LEU A 185 13.56 38.50 17.55
N SER A 186 12.49 39.29 17.41
CA SER A 186 12.56 40.75 17.48
C SER A 186 12.89 41.23 18.90
N SER A 187 12.31 40.60 19.93
CA SER A 187 12.60 40.90 21.31
C SER A 187 14.03 40.47 21.72
N PHE A 188 14.54 39.40 21.19
CA PHE A 188 15.94 38.95 21.41
C PHE A 188 16.94 39.88 20.73
N LYS A 189 16.70 40.33 19.51
CA LYS A 189 17.54 41.31 18.80
C LYS A 189 17.56 42.65 19.52
N ALA A 190 16.42 43.12 20.04
CA ALA A 190 16.35 44.34 20.81
C ALA A 190 17.16 44.26 22.12
N ARG A 191 17.18 43.11 22.80
CA ARG A 191 17.98 42.90 24.03
C ARG A 191 19.48 42.85 23.75
N ILE A 192 19.90 42.24 22.65
CA ILE A 192 21.32 42.22 22.24
C ILE A 192 21.79 43.61 21.90
N SER A 193 21.03 44.39 21.12
CA SER A 193 21.41 45.78 20.78
C SER A 193 21.48 46.70 21.99
N ALA A 194 20.70 46.45 23.05
CA ALA A 194 20.78 47.23 24.31
C ALA A 194 22.01 46.89 25.15
N LEU A 195 22.65 45.73 24.93
CA LEU A 195 23.87 45.32 25.64
C LEU A 195 25.16 45.80 24.94
N GLU A 196 25.10 46.11 23.65
CA GLU A 196 26.24 46.62 22.87
C GLU A 196 26.46 48.15 23.05
N HIS A 197 25.60 48.84 23.79
CA HIS A 197 25.65 50.29 24.02
C HIS A 197 25.86 50.69 25.51
N GLN A 198 26.35 49.75 26.34
CA GLN A 198 26.89 50.00 27.67
C GLN A 198 28.42 49.81 27.67
#